data_605094e530c23613848c8def1a4fc23d
#
_entry.id   605094e530c23613848c8def1a4fc23d
#
_cell.length_a   1.000
_cell.length_b   1.000
_cell.length_c   1.000
_cell.angle_alpha   90.00
_cell.angle_beta   90.00
_cell.angle_gamma   90.00
#
_symmetry.space_group_name_H-M   'P 1'
#
loop_
_entity.id
_entity.type
_entity.pdbx_description
1 polymer ?
#
loop_
_entity_poly.entity_id
_entity_poly.type
_entity_poly.pdbx_seq_one_letter_code
_entity_poly.pdbx_strand_id
1 'polypeptide(L)'
;MKQVLLTGGTGLIGTRLTELLLERGYAVAYLTRGSKSEASIDPKVKQYRWDVSKNELDEKALAESQYLIHLAGAGIAEGRWTDERKQEIIDSRTKTIGLIARKLRETGHRFESFVSASGISYYGADTGAEWLSEQYTPGIDYLADVVVQWEAAADELAALGIRTSKLRTGIVLDTKGGALKSFLIPVKLGIGSPLGSGKQYISWIHTDDLCRMYIEALENPSWTGAYNAVAPHPVTNEELVRTTAEVLHKPYWAPKVPDWVLKPLFGEMAVVVLGGNYVLNQRIRLETDFQYLYPELKPALVSILSKS
;
A
#
# COMPACT_ATOMS: atom_id res chain seq x y z
N MET A 1 -23.27 -3.74 -15.49
CA MET A 1 -21.85 -3.95 -15.11
C MET A 1 -21.60 -3.11 -13.86
N LYS A 2 -21.07 -3.68 -12.77
CA LYS A 2 -20.77 -2.91 -11.56
C LYS A 2 -19.53 -2.06 -11.79
N GLN A 3 -19.55 -0.83 -11.27
CA GLN A 3 -18.44 0.12 -11.38
C GLN A 3 -17.67 0.23 -10.06
N VAL A 4 -16.35 0.18 -10.15
CA VAL A 4 -15.42 0.41 -9.04
C VAL A 4 -14.81 1.81 -9.19
N LEU A 5 -15.04 2.66 -8.22
CA LEU A 5 -14.42 3.98 -8.12
C LEU A 5 -13.07 3.85 -7.40
N LEU A 6 -11.98 4.29 -8.04
CA LEU A 6 -10.65 4.29 -7.46
C LEU A 6 -10.15 5.71 -7.21
N THR A 7 -9.56 5.93 -6.05
CA THR A 7 -8.63 7.05 -5.85
C THR A 7 -7.20 6.54 -5.93
N GLY A 8 -6.27 7.33 -6.45
CA GLY A 8 -4.89 6.88 -6.64
C GLY A 8 -4.71 5.81 -7.72
N GLY A 9 -5.64 5.72 -8.68
CA GLY A 9 -5.63 4.72 -9.75
C GLY A 9 -4.40 4.77 -10.67
N THR A 10 -3.72 5.91 -10.78
CA THR A 10 -2.49 6.07 -11.57
C THR A 10 -1.20 5.66 -10.83
N GLY A 11 -1.31 5.28 -9.56
CA GLY A 11 -0.17 4.80 -8.77
C GLY A 11 0.22 3.35 -9.10
N LEU A 12 1.30 2.87 -8.48
CA LEU A 12 1.83 1.51 -8.68
C LEU A 12 0.76 0.43 -8.51
N ILE A 13 0.08 0.42 -7.38
CA ILE A 13 -0.98 -0.54 -7.06
C ILE A 13 -2.22 -0.27 -7.92
N GLY A 14 -2.62 1.00 -8.05
CA GLY A 14 -3.82 1.40 -8.77
C GLY A 14 -3.81 0.99 -10.24
N THR A 15 -2.68 1.14 -10.93
CA THR A 15 -2.53 0.72 -12.33
C THR A 15 -2.73 -0.79 -12.47
N ARG A 16 -2.06 -1.60 -11.65
CA ARG A 16 -2.18 -3.06 -11.72
C ARG A 16 -3.57 -3.55 -11.31
N LEU A 17 -4.14 -2.94 -10.27
CA LEU A 17 -5.49 -3.23 -9.81
C LEU A 17 -6.54 -2.93 -10.90
N THR A 18 -6.37 -1.83 -11.64
CA THR A 18 -7.24 -1.48 -12.75
C THR A 18 -7.24 -2.55 -13.85
N GLU A 19 -6.06 -3.03 -14.24
CA GLU A 19 -5.94 -4.13 -15.21
C GLU A 19 -6.76 -5.34 -14.75
N LEU A 20 -6.55 -5.80 -13.50
CA LEU A 20 -7.25 -6.96 -12.96
C LEU A 20 -8.76 -6.76 -12.81
N LEU A 21 -9.22 -5.56 -12.47
CA LEU A 21 -10.65 -5.25 -12.39
C LEU A 21 -11.31 -5.27 -13.77
N LEU A 22 -10.65 -4.70 -14.79
CA LEU A 22 -11.13 -4.73 -16.16
C LEU A 22 -11.19 -6.17 -16.70
N GLU A 23 -10.16 -7.00 -16.43
CA GLU A 23 -10.13 -8.43 -16.78
C GLU A 23 -11.29 -9.20 -16.13
N ARG A 24 -11.70 -8.83 -14.91
CA ARG A 24 -12.85 -9.42 -14.21
C ARG A 24 -14.22 -8.88 -14.68
N GLY A 25 -14.24 -7.96 -15.64
CA GLY A 25 -15.46 -7.41 -16.20
C GLY A 25 -16.10 -6.29 -15.38
N TYR A 26 -15.35 -5.62 -14.49
CA TYR A 26 -15.80 -4.40 -13.85
C TYR A 26 -15.65 -3.19 -14.78
N ALA A 27 -16.54 -2.21 -14.66
CA ALA A 27 -16.26 -0.86 -15.08
C ALA A 27 -15.35 -0.20 -14.03
N VAL A 28 -14.35 0.56 -14.48
CA VAL A 28 -13.44 1.26 -13.59
C VAL A 28 -13.52 2.76 -13.81
N ALA A 29 -13.57 3.50 -12.72
CA ALA A 29 -13.57 4.95 -12.73
C ALA A 29 -12.54 5.50 -11.74
N TYR A 30 -11.92 6.64 -12.07
CA TYR A 30 -10.99 7.32 -11.19
C TYR A 30 -11.55 8.64 -10.68
N LEU A 31 -11.31 8.94 -9.40
CA LEU A 31 -11.29 10.31 -8.90
C LEU A 31 -9.89 10.90 -9.13
N THR A 32 -9.79 11.91 -9.99
CA THR A 32 -8.54 12.54 -10.39
C THR A 32 -8.55 14.06 -10.18
N ARG A 33 -7.39 14.63 -9.92
CA ARG A 33 -7.21 16.10 -9.81
C ARG A 33 -7.10 16.80 -11.16
N GLY A 34 -7.16 16.05 -12.28
CA GLY A 34 -7.08 16.63 -13.61
C GLY A 34 -5.67 17.13 -13.96
N SER A 35 -4.62 16.39 -13.56
CA SER A 35 -3.23 16.72 -13.90
C SER A 35 -2.79 16.05 -15.21
N LYS A 36 -1.63 16.47 -15.75
CA LYS A 36 -1.03 16.01 -17.02
C LYS A 36 -0.81 14.48 -17.16
N SER A 37 -1.11 13.69 -16.13
CA SER A 37 -1.01 12.22 -16.16
C SER A 37 -2.15 11.50 -16.88
N GLU A 38 -3.13 12.23 -17.40
CA GLU A 38 -4.31 11.65 -18.09
C GLU A 38 -3.96 10.85 -19.34
N ALA A 39 -2.85 11.16 -20.00
CA ALA A 39 -2.40 10.48 -21.23
C ALA A 39 -1.96 9.00 -21.02
N SER A 40 -1.73 8.58 -19.78
CA SER A 40 -1.32 7.20 -19.45
C SER A 40 -2.46 6.32 -18.92
N ILE A 41 -3.68 6.85 -18.85
CA ILE A 41 -4.84 6.13 -18.32
C ILE A 41 -5.49 5.31 -19.45
N ASP A 42 -5.83 4.04 -19.16
CA ASP A 42 -6.55 3.20 -20.12
C ASP A 42 -7.84 3.92 -20.59
N PRO A 43 -8.10 4.03 -21.91
CA PRO A 43 -9.29 4.67 -22.45
C PRO A 43 -10.63 4.11 -21.95
N LYS A 44 -10.64 2.90 -21.41
CA LYS A 44 -11.81 2.27 -20.81
C LYS A 44 -12.14 2.81 -19.43
N VAL A 45 -11.22 3.54 -18.79
CA VAL A 45 -11.37 4.07 -17.43
C VAL A 45 -12.05 5.42 -17.49
N LYS A 46 -13.21 5.53 -16.85
CA LYS A 46 -13.93 6.80 -16.71
C LYS A 46 -13.23 7.69 -15.69
N GLN A 47 -13.22 9.00 -15.94
CA GLN A 47 -12.56 9.93 -15.05
C GLN A 47 -13.57 10.95 -14.52
N TYR A 48 -13.53 11.17 -13.20
CA TYR A 48 -14.29 12.20 -12.51
C TYR A 48 -13.34 13.13 -11.77
N ARG A 49 -13.67 14.41 -11.74
CA ARG A 49 -12.83 15.41 -11.06
C ARG A 49 -13.16 15.50 -9.58
N TRP A 50 -12.14 15.73 -8.79
CA TRP A 50 -12.25 16.21 -7.42
C TRP A 50 -11.16 17.22 -7.09
N ASP A 51 -11.48 18.12 -6.15
CA ASP A 51 -10.53 19.07 -5.56
C ASP A 51 -10.76 19.10 -4.06
N VAL A 52 -9.85 18.43 -3.33
CA VAL A 52 -9.96 18.31 -1.86
C VAL A 52 -9.80 19.67 -1.17
N SER A 53 -8.99 20.58 -1.74
CA SER A 53 -8.78 21.93 -1.20
C SER A 53 -10.02 22.81 -1.29
N LYS A 54 -10.86 22.60 -2.31
CA LYS A 54 -12.11 23.30 -2.53
C LYS A 54 -13.34 22.57 -2.01
N ASN A 55 -13.14 21.35 -1.44
CA ASN A 55 -14.24 20.47 -1.07
C ASN A 55 -15.18 20.08 -2.25
N GLU A 56 -14.64 20.00 -3.46
CA GLU A 56 -15.36 19.67 -4.67
C GLU A 56 -15.12 18.21 -5.07
N LEU A 57 -16.19 17.52 -5.44
CA LEU A 57 -16.17 16.16 -5.97
C LEU A 57 -17.34 16.03 -6.94
N ASP A 58 -17.09 15.51 -8.14
CA ASP A 58 -18.16 15.20 -9.10
C ASP A 58 -19.06 14.10 -8.54
N GLU A 59 -20.28 14.48 -8.15
CA GLU A 59 -21.23 13.58 -7.49
C GLU A 59 -21.67 12.41 -8.38
N LYS A 60 -21.51 12.51 -9.70
CA LYS A 60 -21.74 11.39 -10.61
C LYS A 60 -20.79 10.22 -10.32
N ALA A 61 -19.57 10.51 -9.83
CA ALA A 61 -18.63 9.48 -9.43
C ALA A 61 -19.23 8.56 -8.35
N LEU A 62 -19.95 9.13 -7.39
CA LEU A 62 -20.61 8.38 -6.34
C LEU A 62 -21.85 7.67 -6.88
N ALA A 63 -22.73 8.39 -7.58
CA ALA A 63 -24.02 7.87 -8.04
C ALA A 63 -23.89 6.68 -9.00
N GLU A 64 -22.85 6.66 -9.82
CA GLU A 64 -22.63 5.63 -10.83
C GLU A 64 -21.80 4.44 -10.32
N SER A 65 -21.22 4.51 -9.10
CA SER A 65 -20.32 3.48 -8.58
C SER A 65 -20.96 2.67 -7.45
N GLN A 66 -20.79 1.35 -7.49
CA GLN A 66 -21.23 0.45 -6.45
C GLN A 66 -20.13 0.20 -5.41
N TYR A 67 -18.89 0.35 -5.79
CA TYR A 67 -17.72 0.04 -4.98
C TYR A 67 -16.74 1.20 -4.94
N LEU A 68 -16.03 1.33 -3.81
CA LEU A 68 -14.95 2.30 -3.66
C LEU A 68 -13.67 1.62 -3.18
N ILE A 69 -12.54 1.91 -3.85
CA ILE A 69 -11.21 1.57 -3.37
C ILE A 69 -10.39 2.85 -3.23
N HIS A 70 -9.84 3.08 -2.04
CA HIS A 70 -9.07 4.28 -1.74
C HIS A 70 -7.58 3.96 -1.61
N LEU A 71 -6.79 4.36 -2.61
CA LEU A 71 -5.33 4.21 -2.65
C LEU A 71 -4.60 5.55 -2.62
N ALA A 72 -5.32 6.68 -2.64
CA ALA A 72 -4.71 8.00 -2.69
C ALA A 72 -3.95 8.31 -1.40
N GLY A 73 -2.73 8.82 -1.55
CA GLY A 73 -1.89 9.27 -0.47
C GLY A 73 -0.55 9.75 -1.01
N ALA A 74 0.01 10.80 -0.41
CA ALA A 74 1.36 11.26 -0.72
C ALA A 74 2.39 10.20 -0.32
N GLY A 75 3.44 10.02 -1.12
CA GLY A 75 4.50 9.04 -0.85
C GLY A 75 5.24 9.35 0.45
N ILE A 76 5.35 8.37 1.34
CA ILE A 76 6.04 8.53 2.63
C ILE A 76 7.55 8.74 2.44
N ALA A 77 8.12 8.06 1.44
CA ALA A 77 9.56 8.11 1.16
C ALA A 77 9.96 9.21 0.15
N GLU A 78 9.07 10.12 -0.18
CA GLU A 78 9.33 11.22 -1.11
C GLU A 78 9.72 12.50 -0.35
N GLY A 79 10.98 12.92 -0.49
CA GLY A 79 11.50 14.13 0.15
C GLY A 79 11.79 13.95 1.65
N ARG A 80 12.35 14.99 2.28
CA ARG A 80 12.63 15.00 3.72
C ARG A 80 11.35 15.26 4.52
N TRP A 81 11.26 14.70 5.71
CA TRP A 81 10.14 14.92 6.62
C TRP A 81 10.29 16.27 7.34
N THR A 82 9.80 17.34 6.72
CA THR A 82 9.51 18.60 7.41
C THR A 82 8.11 18.52 8.02
N ASP A 83 7.77 19.46 8.91
CA ASP A 83 6.45 19.48 9.53
C ASP A 83 5.33 19.63 8.50
N GLU A 84 5.56 20.45 7.45
CA GLU A 84 4.64 20.62 6.33
C GLU A 84 4.47 19.31 5.56
N ARG A 85 5.57 18.59 5.31
CA ARG A 85 5.51 17.30 4.60
C ARG A 85 4.82 16.23 5.42
N LYS A 86 5.07 16.19 6.73
CA LYS A 86 4.38 15.29 7.66
C LYS A 86 2.87 15.56 7.66
N GLN A 87 2.46 16.83 7.69
CA GLN A 87 1.05 17.19 7.62
C GLN A 87 0.43 16.83 6.26
N GLU A 88 1.14 17.07 5.14
CA GLU A 88 0.68 16.67 3.81
C GLU A 88 0.45 15.16 3.71
N ILE A 89 1.34 14.36 4.30
CA ILE A 89 1.19 12.89 4.33
C ILE A 89 -0.10 12.48 5.05
N ILE A 90 -0.42 13.09 6.18
CA ILE A 90 -1.68 12.86 6.91
C ILE A 90 -2.87 13.35 6.09
N ASP A 91 -2.84 14.59 5.65
CA ASP A 91 -3.95 15.26 4.96
C ASP A 91 -4.33 14.57 3.65
N SER A 92 -3.36 14.09 2.89
CA SER A 92 -3.59 13.40 1.63
C SER A 92 -4.38 12.08 1.79
N ARG A 93 -4.45 11.55 3.00
CA ARG A 93 -5.18 10.34 3.36
C ARG A 93 -6.51 10.67 4.04
N THR A 94 -6.45 11.48 5.07
CA THR A 94 -7.62 11.78 5.93
C THR A 94 -8.61 12.71 5.26
N LYS A 95 -8.15 13.83 4.67
CA LYS A 95 -9.03 14.82 4.03
C LYS A 95 -9.69 14.28 2.76
N THR A 96 -9.02 13.39 2.05
CA THR A 96 -9.57 12.74 0.85
C THR A 96 -10.75 11.83 1.21
N ILE A 97 -10.61 10.99 2.22
CA ILE A 97 -11.70 10.13 2.72
C ILE A 97 -12.80 11.00 3.35
N GLY A 98 -12.44 11.99 4.15
CA GLY A 98 -13.40 12.92 4.77
C GLY A 98 -14.27 13.67 3.76
N LEU A 99 -13.71 14.08 2.61
CA LEU A 99 -14.51 14.66 1.52
C LEU A 99 -15.52 13.65 0.98
N ILE A 100 -15.11 12.42 0.72
CA ILE A 100 -16.01 11.35 0.24
C ILE A 100 -17.10 11.09 1.27
N ALA A 101 -16.76 10.95 2.55
CA ALA A 101 -17.71 10.70 3.63
C ALA A 101 -18.76 11.83 3.74
N ARG A 102 -18.33 13.09 3.60
CA ARG A 102 -19.23 14.24 3.58
C ARG A 102 -20.21 14.19 2.41
N LYS A 103 -19.70 13.96 1.20
CA LYS A 103 -20.52 13.86 0.00
C LYS A 103 -21.51 12.70 0.05
N LEU A 104 -21.13 11.58 0.66
CA LEU A 104 -22.05 10.47 0.90
C LEU A 104 -23.18 10.85 1.87
N ARG A 105 -22.90 11.65 2.91
CA ARG A 105 -23.94 12.18 3.82
C ARG A 105 -24.88 13.15 3.10
N GLU A 106 -24.34 14.03 2.26
CA GLU A 106 -25.11 15.03 1.49
C GLU A 106 -26.02 14.38 0.45
N THR A 107 -25.53 13.40 -0.30
CA THR A 107 -26.25 12.77 -1.41
C THR A 107 -27.11 11.57 -0.98
N GLY A 108 -26.89 11.02 0.19
CA GLY A 108 -27.54 9.79 0.64
C GLY A 108 -27.07 8.52 -0.06
N HIS A 109 -26.11 8.62 -1.00
CA HIS A 109 -25.55 7.44 -1.70
C HIS A 109 -24.86 6.48 -0.71
N ARG A 110 -24.85 5.19 -1.06
CA ARG A 110 -24.13 4.13 -0.29
C ARG A 110 -23.42 3.19 -1.25
N PHE A 111 -22.13 2.98 -1.01
CA PHE A 111 -21.40 1.90 -1.66
C PHE A 111 -21.76 0.55 -1.03
N GLU A 112 -21.74 -0.52 -1.80
CA GLU A 112 -21.87 -1.90 -1.29
C GLU A 112 -20.62 -2.29 -0.47
N SER A 113 -19.44 -1.81 -0.88
CA SER A 113 -18.18 -2.04 -0.19
C SER A 113 -17.22 -0.88 -0.39
N PHE A 114 -16.46 -0.59 0.65
CA PHE A 114 -15.32 0.30 0.66
C PHE A 114 -14.07 -0.44 1.12
N VAL A 115 -12.99 -0.39 0.33
CA VAL A 115 -11.70 -0.94 0.69
C VAL A 115 -10.68 0.18 0.74
N SER A 116 -10.14 0.45 1.93
CA SER A 116 -9.09 1.46 2.13
C SER A 116 -7.71 0.82 2.17
N ALA A 117 -6.76 1.45 1.49
CA ALA A 117 -5.37 1.20 1.82
C ALA A 117 -5.09 1.63 3.27
N SER A 118 -4.16 0.94 3.88
CA SER A 118 -3.56 1.21 5.18
C SER A 118 -2.11 0.68 5.15
N GLY A 119 -1.38 0.69 6.24
CA GLY A 119 0.00 0.23 6.29
C GLY A 119 0.36 -0.51 7.57
N ILE A 120 1.32 -1.44 7.46
CA ILE A 120 1.87 -2.14 8.65
C ILE A 120 2.61 -1.20 9.60
N SER A 121 2.92 0.03 9.17
CA SER A 121 3.41 1.09 10.05
C SER A 121 2.39 1.46 11.16
N TYR A 122 1.17 0.93 11.12
CA TYR A 122 0.24 0.94 12.26
C TYR A 122 0.92 0.48 13.55
N TYR A 123 1.79 -0.49 13.48
CA TYR A 123 2.49 -1.06 14.63
C TYR A 123 3.72 -0.24 15.07
N GLY A 124 4.12 0.75 14.28
CA GLY A 124 5.32 1.56 14.44
C GLY A 124 6.36 1.26 13.36
N ALA A 125 7.45 2.02 13.39
CA ALA A 125 8.52 1.93 12.39
C ALA A 125 9.47 0.75 12.64
N ASP A 126 9.66 0.37 13.91
CA ASP A 126 10.57 -0.71 14.32
C ASP A 126 10.05 -1.39 15.58
N THR A 127 9.65 -2.64 15.45
CA THR A 127 9.23 -3.52 16.57
C THR A 127 10.16 -4.71 16.73
N GLY A 128 11.27 -4.72 15.99
CA GLY A 128 12.25 -5.82 16.03
C GLY A 128 11.66 -7.13 15.54
N ALA A 129 11.78 -8.18 16.36
CA ALA A 129 11.32 -9.54 16.05
C ALA A 129 9.98 -9.90 16.73
N GLU A 130 9.25 -8.94 17.24
CA GLU A 130 7.94 -9.16 17.84
C GLU A 130 6.91 -9.57 16.78
N TRP A 131 6.16 -10.63 17.05
CA TRP A 131 5.15 -11.17 16.11
C TRP A 131 3.85 -10.38 16.23
N LEU A 132 3.57 -9.59 15.23
CA LEU A 132 2.47 -8.62 15.22
C LEU A 132 1.28 -9.16 14.42
N SER A 133 0.18 -9.39 15.10
CA SER A 133 -1.11 -9.70 14.46
C SER A 133 -2.02 -8.48 14.44
N GLU A 134 -3.16 -8.59 13.77
CA GLU A 134 -4.15 -7.50 13.67
C GLU A 134 -4.74 -7.07 15.02
N GLN A 135 -4.56 -7.87 16.08
CA GLN A 135 -5.03 -7.59 17.44
C GLN A 135 -4.08 -6.69 18.24
N TYR A 136 -2.85 -6.47 17.76
CA TYR A 136 -1.91 -5.59 18.44
C TYR A 136 -2.35 -4.13 18.42
N THR A 137 -2.01 -3.43 19.48
CA THR A 137 -2.23 -1.99 19.59
C THR A 137 -1.31 -1.21 18.64
N PRO A 138 -1.70 0.01 18.24
CA PRO A 138 -0.84 0.83 17.41
C PRO A 138 0.45 1.23 18.13
N GLY A 139 1.52 1.45 17.36
CA GLY A 139 2.72 2.11 17.84
C GLY A 139 2.49 3.56 18.21
N ILE A 140 3.53 4.20 18.77
CA ILE A 140 3.45 5.58 19.30
C ILE A 140 4.27 6.59 18.49
N ASP A 141 4.88 6.15 17.39
CA ASP A 141 5.68 7.03 16.52
C ASP A 141 4.84 7.73 15.44
N TYR A 142 5.47 8.65 14.72
CA TYR A 142 4.81 9.42 13.66
C TYR A 142 4.17 8.53 12.58
N LEU A 143 4.82 7.43 12.18
CA LEU A 143 4.27 6.54 11.14
C LEU A 143 3.03 5.81 11.62
N ALA A 144 3.03 5.37 12.87
CA ALA A 144 1.85 4.78 13.49
C ALA A 144 0.71 5.80 13.57
N ASP A 145 0.98 7.04 13.99
CA ASP A 145 -0.02 8.11 14.05
C ASP A 145 -0.65 8.39 12.68
N VAL A 146 0.14 8.47 11.61
CA VAL A 146 -0.38 8.59 10.24
C VAL A 146 -1.38 7.50 9.92
N VAL A 147 -1.07 6.24 10.24
CA VAL A 147 -1.93 5.10 9.90
C VAL A 147 -3.17 5.05 10.79
N VAL A 148 -3.04 5.37 12.07
CA VAL A 148 -4.18 5.45 13.00
C VAL A 148 -5.19 6.50 12.53
N GLN A 149 -4.75 7.70 12.16
CA GLN A 149 -5.62 8.74 11.62
C GLN A 149 -6.23 8.32 10.27
N TRP A 150 -5.48 7.64 9.43
CA TRP A 150 -5.98 7.11 8.16
C TRP A 150 -7.09 6.08 8.35
N GLU A 151 -6.89 5.11 9.25
CA GLU A 151 -7.88 4.09 9.57
C GLU A 151 -9.12 4.70 10.23
N ALA A 152 -8.94 5.69 11.10
CA ALA A 152 -10.06 6.42 11.71
C ALA A 152 -10.90 7.16 10.66
N ALA A 153 -10.28 7.78 9.65
CA ALA A 153 -11.01 8.37 8.55
C ALA A 153 -11.79 7.32 7.73
N ALA A 154 -11.21 6.14 7.52
CA ALA A 154 -11.91 5.04 6.84
C ALA A 154 -13.12 4.54 7.66
N ASP A 155 -13.03 4.54 8.97
CA ASP A 155 -14.12 4.14 9.87
C ASP A 155 -15.33 5.11 9.82
N GLU A 156 -15.15 6.35 9.32
CA GLU A 156 -16.28 7.24 9.04
C GLU A 156 -17.24 6.67 8.00
N LEU A 157 -16.74 5.92 7.00
CA LEU A 157 -17.58 5.27 6.01
C LEU A 157 -18.28 4.03 6.61
N ALA A 158 -17.61 3.31 7.49
CA ALA A 158 -18.23 2.22 8.26
C ALA A 158 -19.40 2.72 9.11
N ALA A 159 -19.22 3.89 9.76
CA ALA A 159 -20.29 4.53 10.53
C ALA A 159 -21.51 4.97 9.69
N LEU A 160 -21.34 5.10 8.38
CA LEU A 160 -22.45 5.31 7.43
C LEU A 160 -23.16 3.99 7.00
N GLY A 161 -22.77 2.85 7.57
CA GLY A 161 -23.30 1.54 7.23
C GLY A 161 -22.72 0.92 5.99
N ILE A 162 -21.58 1.44 5.49
CA ILE A 162 -20.86 0.87 4.34
C ILE A 162 -19.89 -0.20 4.85
N ARG A 163 -19.94 -1.40 4.26
CA ARG A 163 -18.97 -2.45 4.58
C ARG A 163 -17.56 -1.98 4.26
N THR A 164 -16.72 -1.89 5.28
CA THR A 164 -15.40 -1.27 5.19
C THR A 164 -14.30 -2.26 5.56
N SER A 165 -13.32 -2.41 4.69
CA SER A 165 -12.09 -3.18 4.91
C SER A 165 -10.88 -2.26 4.81
N LYS A 166 -9.86 -2.52 5.64
CA LYS A 166 -8.59 -1.77 5.68
C LYS A 166 -7.44 -2.74 5.46
N LEU A 167 -6.64 -2.56 4.42
CA LEU A 167 -5.51 -3.43 4.11
C LEU A 167 -4.22 -2.80 4.60
N ARG A 168 -3.72 -3.23 5.76
CA ARG A 168 -2.42 -2.86 6.33
C ARG A 168 -1.32 -3.48 5.49
N THR A 169 -0.92 -2.75 4.46
CA THR A 169 -0.02 -3.22 3.42
C THR A 169 1.42 -3.22 3.92
N GLY A 170 2.12 -4.34 3.70
CA GLY A 170 3.56 -4.46 3.88
C GLY A 170 4.36 -3.80 2.76
N ILE A 171 5.65 -4.15 2.66
CA ILE A 171 6.51 -3.69 1.58
C ILE A 171 6.09 -4.35 0.27
N VAL A 172 5.52 -3.58 -0.64
CA VAL A 172 5.12 -4.07 -1.96
C VAL A 172 6.35 -4.29 -2.84
N LEU A 173 6.51 -5.53 -3.31
CA LEU A 173 7.59 -5.88 -4.24
C LEU A 173 7.13 -5.69 -5.68
N ASP A 174 7.77 -4.74 -6.39
CA ASP A 174 7.55 -4.43 -7.79
C ASP A 174 8.77 -3.72 -8.38
N THR A 175 9.04 -3.87 -9.70
CA THR A 175 10.14 -3.19 -10.38
C THR A 175 9.80 -1.78 -10.85
N LYS A 176 8.52 -1.48 -11.03
CA LYS A 176 8.06 -0.16 -11.49
C LYS A 176 8.11 0.91 -10.41
N GLY A 177 8.16 0.51 -9.12
CA GLY A 177 8.17 1.44 -8.00
C GLY A 177 8.41 0.76 -6.65
N GLY A 178 8.22 1.51 -5.56
CA GLY A 178 8.36 1.00 -4.19
C GLY A 178 9.80 0.73 -3.76
N ALA A 179 9.95 0.09 -2.62
CA ALA A 179 11.26 -0.15 -2.00
C ALA A 179 12.17 -1.04 -2.84
N LEU A 180 11.62 -2.07 -3.52
CA LEU A 180 12.41 -3.01 -4.31
C LEU A 180 13.22 -2.30 -5.41
N LYS A 181 12.64 -1.29 -6.07
CA LYS A 181 13.34 -0.52 -7.11
C LYS A 181 14.65 0.09 -6.60
N SER A 182 14.66 0.59 -5.37
CA SER A 182 15.85 1.18 -4.75
C SER A 182 16.92 0.12 -4.42
N PHE A 183 16.51 -1.08 -4.01
CA PHE A 183 17.42 -2.20 -3.76
C PHE A 183 17.98 -2.82 -5.06
N LEU A 184 17.22 -2.80 -6.15
CA LEU A 184 17.63 -3.42 -7.41
C LEU A 184 18.84 -2.76 -8.06
N ILE A 185 18.99 -1.44 -7.95
CA ILE A 185 20.07 -0.70 -8.62
C ILE A 185 21.44 -1.20 -8.15
N PRO A 186 21.79 -1.19 -6.84
CA PRO A 186 23.09 -1.70 -6.39
C PRO A 186 23.26 -3.21 -6.64
N VAL A 187 22.20 -4.00 -6.55
CA VAL A 187 22.28 -5.45 -6.82
C VAL A 187 22.59 -5.71 -8.30
N LYS A 188 21.94 -5.02 -9.24
CA LYS A 188 22.23 -5.13 -10.68
C LYS A 188 23.67 -4.76 -11.01
N LEU A 189 24.26 -3.82 -10.26
CA LEU A 189 25.67 -3.43 -10.38
C LEU A 189 26.66 -4.40 -9.70
N GLY A 190 26.16 -5.44 -9.02
CA GLY A 190 27.00 -6.43 -8.32
C GLY A 190 27.57 -5.94 -6.97
N ILE A 191 27.01 -4.86 -6.42
CA ILE A 191 27.38 -4.28 -5.13
C ILE A 191 26.21 -4.23 -4.15
N GLY A 192 25.23 -5.12 -4.32
CA GLY A 192 24.09 -5.26 -3.41
C GLY A 192 24.57 -5.54 -1.98
N SER A 193 24.10 -4.71 -1.04
CA SER A 193 24.49 -4.75 0.37
C SER A 193 23.29 -4.67 1.29
N PRO A 194 23.28 -5.39 2.41
CA PRO A 194 22.31 -5.16 3.46
C PRO A 194 22.48 -3.78 4.10
N LEU A 195 21.37 -3.18 4.50
CA LEU A 195 21.36 -1.88 5.15
C LEU A 195 21.34 -2.04 6.66
N GLY A 196 22.12 -1.21 7.37
CA GLY A 196 22.24 -1.27 8.82
C GLY A 196 22.72 -2.63 9.32
N SER A 197 22.00 -3.21 10.26
CA SER A 197 22.30 -4.55 10.78
C SER A 197 22.03 -5.65 9.76
N GLY A 198 21.15 -5.42 8.80
CA GLY A 198 20.61 -6.42 7.87
C GLY A 198 19.62 -7.40 8.51
N LYS A 199 19.41 -7.31 9.84
CA LYS A 199 18.57 -8.23 10.62
C LYS A 199 17.13 -7.76 10.78
N GLN A 200 16.83 -6.50 10.43
CA GLN A 200 15.49 -5.95 10.47
C GLN A 200 14.56 -6.73 9.55
N TYR A 201 13.36 -7.06 10.06
CA TYR A 201 12.39 -7.83 9.32
C TYR A 201 11.66 -6.96 8.29
N ILE A 202 11.45 -7.54 7.13
CA ILE A 202 10.69 -6.98 6.01
C ILE A 202 9.47 -7.86 5.82
N SER A 203 8.31 -7.37 6.25
CA SER A 203 7.02 -7.95 5.93
C SER A 203 6.60 -7.44 4.56
N TRP A 204 6.68 -8.29 3.56
CA TRP A 204 6.53 -7.97 2.14
C TRP A 204 5.27 -8.57 1.54
N ILE A 205 4.89 -8.11 0.34
CA ILE A 205 3.84 -8.71 -0.46
C ILE A 205 4.12 -8.51 -1.96
N HIS A 206 3.77 -9.49 -2.79
CA HIS A 206 3.78 -9.35 -4.24
C HIS A 206 2.63 -8.45 -4.71
N THR A 207 2.87 -7.56 -5.69
CA THR A 207 1.85 -6.63 -6.20
C THR A 207 0.57 -7.34 -6.64
N ASP A 208 0.67 -8.48 -7.35
CA ASP A 208 -0.51 -9.23 -7.80
C ASP A 208 -1.32 -9.80 -6.63
N ASP A 209 -0.67 -10.31 -5.57
CA ASP A 209 -1.38 -10.82 -4.40
C ASP A 209 -2.08 -9.68 -3.65
N LEU A 210 -1.43 -8.53 -3.50
CA LEU A 210 -2.06 -7.36 -2.91
C LEU A 210 -3.30 -6.91 -3.70
N CYS A 211 -3.19 -6.81 -5.03
CA CYS A 211 -4.33 -6.43 -5.88
C CYS A 211 -5.48 -7.44 -5.78
N ARG A 212 -5.17 -8.74 -5.71
CA ARG A 212 -6.19 -9.78 -5.49
C ARG A 212 -6.85 -9.66 -4.12
N MET A 213 -6.11 -9.27 -3.08
CA MET A 213 -6.71 -8.99 -1.75
C MET A 213 -7.69 -7.82 -1.81
N TYR A 214 -7.38 -6.74 -2.56
CA TYR A 214 -8.32 -5.64 -2.78
C TYR A 214 -9.61 -6.12 -3.44
N ILE A 215 -9.50 -6.98 -4.45
CA ILE A 215 -10.66 -7.52 -5.17
C ILE A 215 -11.46 -8.46 -4.27
N GLU A 216 -10.79 -9.34 -3.54
CA GLU A 216 -11.44 -10.25 -2.59
C GLU A 216 -12.18 -9.48 -1.49
N ALA A 217 -11.54 -8.47 -0.90
CA ALA A 217 -12.17 -7.61 0.10
C ALA A 217 -13.37 -6.82 -0.46
N LEU A 218 -13.36 -6.53 -1.77
CA LEU A 218 -14.46 -5.88 -2.45
C LEU A 218 -15.65 -6.82 -2.64
N GLU A 219 -15.40 -8.05 -3.08
CA GLU A 219 -16.40 -9.04 -3.49
C GLU A 219 -16.98 -9.83 -2.31
N ASN A 220 -16.13 -10.24 -1.37
CA ASN A 220 -16.49 -11.14 -0.28
C ASN A 220 -17.03 -10.36 0.94
N PRO A 221 -18.30 -10.58 1.33
CA PRO A 221 -18.92 -9.85 2.44
C PRO A 221 -18.32 -10.15 3.81
N SER A 222 -17.56 -11.23 3.97
CA SER A 222 -16.91 -11.56 5.25
C SER A 222 -15.72 -10.64 5.57
N TRP A 223 -15.15 -9.99 4.56
CA TRP A 223 -14.03 -9.08 4.77
C TRP A 223 -14.50 -7.75 5.37
N THR A 224 -14.19 -7.54 6.65
CA THR A 224 -14.52 -6.33 7.41
C THR A 224 -13.42 -5.98 8.40
N GLY A 225 -13.19 -4.69 8.65
CA GLY A 225 -12.13 -4.23 9.55
C GLY A 225 -10.73 -4.31 8.94
N ALA A 226 -9.70 -4.45 9.77
CA ALA A 226 -8.31 -4.40 9.33
C ALA A 226 -7.73 -5.80 9.09
N TYR A 227 -6.96 -5.94 7.99
CA TYR A 227 -6.20 -7.14 7.64
C TYR A 227 -4.75 -6.78 7.32
N ASN A 228 -3.82 -7.58 7.80
CA ASN A 228 -2.39 -7.46 7.44
C ASN A 228 -2.16 -8.03 6.04
N ALA A 229 -2.07 -7.16 5.05
CA ALA A 229 -1.80 -7.52 3.67
C ALA A 229 -0.30 -7.73 3.45
N VAL A 230 0.20 -8.87 3.93
CA VAL A 230 1.60 -9.32 3.86
C VAL A 230 1.67 -10.78 3.41
N ALA A 231 2.77 -11.16 2.78
CA ALA A 231 3.06 -12.56 2.50
C ALA A 231 3.24 -13.37 3.80
N PRO A 232 3.05 -14.71 3.76
CA PRO A 232 3.09 -15.55 4.96
C PRO A 232 4.41 -15.52 5.73
N HIS A 233 5.53 -15.28 5.04
CA HIS A 233 6.88 -15.39 5.59
C HIS A 233 7.64 -14.07 5.47
N PRO A 234 7.67 -13.23 6.54
CA PRO A 234 8.57 -12.09 6.61
C PRO A 234 10.03 -12.55 6.52
N VAL A 235 10.85 -11.76 5.84
CA VAL A 235 12.27 -12.04 5.66
C VAL A 235 13.13 -10.93 6.27
N THR A 236 14.42 -11.17 6.50
CA THR A 236 15.34 -10.12 6.89
C THR A 236 15.77 -9.27 5.69
N ASN A 237 16.23 -8.05 5.93
CA ASN A 237 16.80 -7.20 4.88
C ASN A 237 17.98 -7.91 4.18
N GLU A 238 18.84 -8.58 4.94
CA GLU A 238 19.96 -9.37 4.41
C GLU A 238 19.47 -10.49 3.48
N GLU A 239 18.42 -11.20 3.88
CA GLU A 239 17.82 -12.28 3.07
C GLU A 239 17.19 -11.73 1.79
N LEU A 240 16.48 -10.61 1.86
CA LEU A 240 15.91 -9.96 0.67
C LEU A 240 17.00 -9.60 -0.34
N VAL A 241 18.08 -8.95 0.10
CA VAL A 241 19.18 -8.53 -0.79
C VAL A 241 19.90 -9.73 -1.37
N ARG A 242 20.22 -10.75 -0.55
CA ARG A 242 20.89 -11.98 -0.98
C ARG A 242 20.05 -12.74 -2.01
N THR A 243 18.76 -12.97 -1.72
CA THR A 243 17.87 -13.69 -2.65
C THR A 243 17.68 -12.91 -3.96
N THR A 244 17.64 -11.58 -3.88
CA THR A 244 17.58 -10.73 -5.08
C THR A 244 18.85 -10.90 -5.93
N ALA A 245 20.02 -10.92 -5.31
CA ALA A 245 21.29 -11.15 -6.00
C ALA A 245 21.35 -12.55 -6.65
N GLU A 246 20.90 -13.58 -5.94
CA GLU A 246 20.78 -14.94 -6.48
C GLU A 246 19.90 -14.99 -7.74
N VAL A 247 18.70 -14.42 -7.66
CA VAL A 247 17.74 -14.41 -8.80
C VAL A 247 18.30 -13.66 -10.01
N LEU A 248 19.06 -12.60 -9.77
CA LEU A 248 19.70 -11.82 -10.83
C LEU A 248 21.06 -12.40 -11.28
N HIS A 249 21.50 -13.52 -10.71
CA HIS A 249 22.82 -14.11 -10.94
C HIS A 249 23.96 -13.09 -10.72
N LYS A 250 23.85 -12.27 -9.66
CA LYS A 250 24.85 -11.27 -9.28
C LYS A 250 25.60 -11.71 -8.02
N PRO A 251 26.86 -11.29 -7.89
CA PRO A 251 27.63 -11.60 -6.67
C PRO A 251 27.03 -10.91 -5.44
N TYR A 252 27.09 -11.59 -4.30
CA TYR A 252 26.73 -11.08 -2.98
C TYR A 252 27.96 -11.12 -2.08
N TRP A 253 28.72 -10.03 -2.05
CA TRP A 253 29.99 -9.95 -1.34
C TRP A 253 30.19 -8.63 -0.58
N ALA A 254 29.40 -7.61 -0.95
CA ALA A 254 29.62 -6.27 -0.42
C ALA A 254 29.27 -6.20 1.08
N PRO A 255 30.08 -5.48 1.89
CA PRO A 255 29.83 -5.32 3.32
C PRO A 255 28.54 -4.54 3.57
N LYS A 256 27.94 -4.72 4.76
CA LYS A 256 26.74 -3.99 5.17
C LYS A 256 26.97 -2.49 5.16
N VAL A 257 25.97 -1.71 4.70
CA VAL A 257 26.01 -0.24 4.75
C VAL A 257 25.69 0.19 6.19
N PRO A 258 26.64 0.81 6.93
CA PRO A 258 26.40 1.13 8.33
C PRO A 258 25.37 2.23 8.53
N ASP A 259 24.68 2.22 9.68
CA ASP A 259 23.67 3.20 10.09
C ASP A 259 24.19 4.65 10.02
N TRP A 260 25.46 4.88 10.39
CA TRP A 260 26.03 6.21 10.39
C TRP A 260 26.23 6.82 8.98
N VAL A 261 26.16 5.99 7.92
CA VAL A 261 26.09 6.44 6.53
C VAL A 261 24.66 6.79 6.14
N LEU A 262 23.69 5.98 6.59
CA LEU A 262 22.29 6.10 6.20
C LEU A 262 21.57 7.25 6.91
N LYS A 263 21.86 7.46 8.21
CA LYS A 263 21.21 8.50 9.02
C LYS A 263 21.40 9.93 8.48
N PRO A 264 22.61 10.37 8.08
CA PRO A 264 22.76 11.70 7.47
C PRO A 264 22.09 11.83 6.09
N LEU A 265 22.03 10.72 5.33
CA LEU A 265 21.46 10.70 3.98
C LEU A 265 19.92 10.84 4.03
N PHE A 266 19.27 10.09 4.93
CA PHE A 266 17.81 10.00 5.01
C PHE A 266 17.20 10.85 6.12
N GLY A 267 17.99 11.36 7.08
CA GLY A 267 17.48 12.09 8.23
C GLY A 267 16.51 11.23 9.07
N GLU A 268 15.37 11.78 9.48
CA GLU A 268 14.33 11.05 10.21
C GLU A 268 13.77 9.85 9.42
N MET A 269 13.75 9.92 8.10
CA MET A 269 13.31 8.81 7.26
C MET A 269 14.21 7.57 7.34
N ALA A 270 15.40 7.68 7.94
CA ALA A 270 16.29 6.52 8.12
C ALA A 270 15.58 5.38 8.88
N VAL A 271 14.62 5.69 9.75
CA VAL A 271 13.83 4.68 10.48
C VAL A 271 13.07 3.75 9.52
N VAL A 272 12.59 4.24 8.39
CA VAL A 272 11.87 3.43 7.37
C VAL A 272 12.76 2.36 6.75
N VAL A 273 14.07 2.62 6.70
CA VAL A 273 15.06 1.75 6.07
C VAL A 273 15.76 0.84 7.08
N LEU A 274 15.97 1.37 8.30
CA LEU A 274 16.72 0.70 9.36
C LEU A 274 15.81 -0.07 10.33
N GLY A 275 14.55 0.30 10.44
CA GLY A 275 13.54 -0.39 11.23
C GLY A 275 12.93 -1.58 10.50
N GLY A 276 12.15 -2.36 11.21
CA GLY A 276 11.46 -3.52 10.65
C GLY A 276 10.44 -4.11 11.60
N ASN A 277 9.46 -4.79 11.00
CA ASN A 277 8.34 -5.38 11.71
C ASN A 277 8.13 -6.82 11.24
N TYR A 278 7.95 -7.75 12.18
CA TYR A 278 7.55 -9.13 11.89
C TYR A 278 6.02 -9.23 11.95
N VAL A 279 5.36 -8.97 10.82
CA VAL A 279 3.89 -8.91 10.75
C VAL A 279 3.31 -10.22 10.24
N LEU A 280 2.34 -10.75 10.97
CA LEU A 280 1.61 -11.96 10.63
C LEU A 280 0.33 -11.64 9.87
N ASN A 281 -0.02 -12.43 8.88
CA ASN A 281 -1.29 -12.37 8.14
C ASN A 281 -2.37 -13.27 8.80
N GLN A 282 -2.50 -13.17 10.13
CA GLN A 282 -3.27 -14.14 10.90
C GLN A 282 -4.74 -14.18 10.52
N ARG A 283 -5.39 -13.02 10.38
CA ARG A 283 -6.79 -12.94 9.99
C ARG A 283 -7.05 -13.49 8.59
N ILE A 284 -6.17 -13.19 7.63
CA ILE A 284 -6.28 -13.74 6.26
C ILE A 284 -6.27 -15.26 6.31
N ARG A 285 -5.36 -15.86 7.08
CA ARG A 285 -5.24 -17.32 7.22
C ARG A 285 -6.41 -18.00 7.93
N LEU A 286 -7.00 -17.33 8.91
CA LEU A 286 -8.02 -17.92 9.79
C LEU A 286 -9.46 -17.59 9.39
N GLU A 287 -9.66 -16.43 8.74
CA GLU A 287 -10.99 -15.87 8.49
C GLU A 287 -11.34 -15.81 7.00
N THR A 288 -10.40 -16.18 6.11
CA THR A 288 -10.63 -16.11 4.66
C THR A 288 -10.09 -17.34 3.93
N ASP A 289 -10.61 -17.59 2.71
CA ASP A 289 -10.12 -18.64 1.81
C ASP A 289 -9.07 -18.10 0.82
N PHE A 290 -8.46 -16.94 1.12
CA PHE A 290 -7.51 -16.30 0.22
C PHE A 290 -6.27 -17.17 -0.03
N GLN A 291 -5.96 -17.43 -1.30
CA GLN A 291 -4.79 -18.20 -1.72
C GLN A 291 -3.75 -17.28 -2.35
N TYR A 292 -2.54 -17.23 -1.77
CA TYR A 292 -1.42 -16.49 -2.32
C TYR A 292 -0.92 -17.15 -3.61
N LEU A 293 -0.62 -16.34 -4.62
CA LEU A 293 0.12 -16.79 -5.81
C LEU A 293 1.63 -16.89 -5.52
N TYR A 294 2.11 -16.00 -4.67
CA TYR A 294 3.52 -15.86 -4.34
C TYR A 294 3.75 -15.84 -2.82
N PRO A 295 3.58 -16.99 -2.13
CA PRO A 295 3.78 -17.06 -0.68
C PRO A 295 5.25 -16.97 -0.27
N GLU A 296 6.18 -17.33 -1.17
CA GLU A 296 7.62 -17.41 -0.92
C GLU A 296 8.38 -16.32 -1.68
N LEU A 297 9.44 -15.76 -1.03
CA LEU A 297 10.21 -14.64 -1.57
C LEU A 297 10.85 -14.93 -2.93
N LYS A 298 11.53 -16.06 -3.08
CA LYS A 298 12.30 -16.37 -4.30
C LYS A 298 11.41 -16.50 -5.54
N PRO A 299 10.30 -17.27 -5.53
CA PRO A 299 9.34 -17.28 -6.63
C PRO A 299 8.73 -15.92 -6.94
N ALA A 300 8.44 -15.11 -5.91
CA ALA A 300 7.95 -13.75 -6.07
C ALA A 300 8.95 -12.88 -6.84
N LEU A 301 10.22 -12.89 -6.43
CA LEU A 301 11.28 -12.14 -7.10
C LEU A 301 11.51 -12.62 -8.53
N VAL A 302 11.49 -13.93 -8.80
CA VAL A 302 11.58 -14.47 -10.16
C VAL A 302 10.46 -13.93 -11.03
N SER A 303 9.20 -13.97 -10.55
CA SER A 303 8.05 -13.43 -11.31
C SER A 303 8.17 -11.94 -11.62
N ILE A 304 8.65 -11.14 -10.65
CA ILE A 304 8.79 -9.69 -10.78
C ILE A 304 9.94 -9.33 -11.74
N LEU A 305 11.08 -10.01 -11.61
CA LEU A 305 12.31 -9.68 -12.33
C LEU A 305 12.34 -10.23 -13.75
N SER A 306 11.58 -11.29 -14.06
CA SER A 306 11.44 -11.81 -15.41
C SER A 306 10.61 -10.90 -16.35
N LYS A 307 9.82 -9.99 -15.79
CA LYS A 307 8.99 -9.03 -16.52
C LYS A 307 9.68 -7.67 -16.74
N SER A 308 10.94 -7.50 -16.27
CA SER A 308 11.64 -6.19 -16.24
C SER A 308 12.75 -6.07 -17.30
#